data_d32b4f5af004c63702e5da7fbbf33c34
#
_entry.id   d32b4f5af004c63702e5da7fbbf33c34
#
_cell.length_a   1.000
_cell.length_b   1.000
_cell.length_c   1.000
_cell.angle_alpha   90.00
_cell.angle_beta   90.00
_cell.angle_gamma   90.00
#
_symmetry.space_group_name_H-M   'P 1'
#
loop_
_entity.id
_entity.type
_entity.pdbx_description
1 polymer ?
#
loop_
_entity_poly.entity_id
_entity_poly.type
_entity_poly.pdbx_seq_one_letter_code
_entity_poly.pdbx_strand_id
1 'polypeptide(L)'
;MSSSTLPQVSSKSGYISATYHIITTDGAGPVRAIIDPSRAGQFSKGTEAEVMTQVPGEKGNIAPGPRSNNHPKSGHGSGLGGLAGKLLGKRASNVDTDHPLQVAIPAGTTCQGSMNGMPNVCLPELANPGNTGPFGGRACFPDGRQWCQFD
;
A
#
# COMPACT_ATOMS: atom_id res chain seq x y z
N MET A 1 -9.47 -14.45 0.55
CA MET A 1 -10.55 -14.41 -0.46
C MET A 1 -10.08 -13.52 -1.58
N SER A 2 -9.82 -14.08 -2.74
CA SER A 2 -9.48 -13.31 -3.93
C SER A 2 -10.77 -12.72 -4.47
N SER A 3 -10.94 -11.40 -4.40
CA SER A 3 -12.04 -10.72 -5.08
C SER A 3 -11.70 -10.72 -6.58
N SER A 4 -12.55 -11.33 -7.38
CA SER A 4 -12.40 -11.37 -8.85
C SER A 4 -12.77 -10.04 -9.51
N THR A 5 -13.17 -9.04 -8.75
CA THR A 5 -13.59 -7.74 -9.26
C THR A 5 -12.67 -6.62 -8.76
N LEU A 6 -12.26 -5.73 -9.68
CA LEU A 6 -11.58 -4.50 -9.30
C LEU A 6 -12.53 -3.54 -8.56
N PRO A 7 -12.03 -2.78 -7.58
CA PRO A 7 -12.81 -1.74 -6.95
C PRO A 7 -13.22 -0.69 -8.00
N GLN A 8 -14.50 -0.37 -8.07
CA GLN A 8 -15.02 0.65 -8.97
C GLN A 8 -15.07 2.01 -8.29
N VAL A 9 -14.69 3.04 -9.03
CA VAL A 9 -14.72 4.41 -8.56
C VAL A 9 -15.69 5.23 -9.40
N SER A 10 -16.53 6.02 -8.75
CA SER A 10 -17.45 6.93 -9.45
C SER A 10 -16.70 7.99 -10.24
N SER A 11 -17.15 8.29 -11.45
CA SER A 11 -16.61 9.38 -12.29
C SER A 11 -16.84 10.78 -11.70
N LYS A 12 -17.74 10.92 -10.72
CA LYS A 12 -18.04 12.21 -10.09
C LYS A 12 -17.18 12.49 -8.88
N SER A 13 -16.87 11.47 -8.10
CA SER A 13 -15.97 11.48 -6.97
C SER A 13 -15.89 10.06 -6.40
N GLY A 14 -14.79 9.70 -5.81
CA GLY A 14 -14.63 8.40 -5.19
C GLY A 14 -13.31 8.31 -4.45
N TYR A 15 -13.09 7.20 -3.80
CA TYR A 15 -11.82 6.91 -3.15
C TYR A 15 -11.49 5.42 -3.29
N ILE A 16 -10.21 5.12 -3.21
CA ILE A 16 -9.70 3.77 -3.11
C ILE A 16 -9.34 3.52 -1.65
N SER A 17 -9.83 2.44 -1.06
CA SER A 17 -9.39 1.95 0.25
C SER A 17 -8.47 0.76 0.05
N ALA A 18 -7.36 0.78 0.78
CA ALA A 18 -6.37 -0.29 0.77
C ALA A 18 -5.80 -0.50 2.17
N THR A 19 -5.13 -1.62 2.35
CA THR A 19 -4.28 -1.87 3.52
C THR A 19 -2.83 -1.73 3.08
N TYR A 20 -2.08 -0.88 3.76
CA TYR A 20 -0.65 -0.70 3.56
C TYR A 20 0.09 -1.45 4.66
N HIS A 21 0.97 -2.37 4.28
CA HIS A 21 1.75 -3.16 5.22
C HIS A 21 3.17 -2.59 5.35
N ILE A 22 3.51 -2.11 6.55
CA ILE A 22 4.88 -1.66 6.87
C ILE A 22 5.72 -2.87 7.24
N ILE A 23 6.67 -3.24 6.38
CA ILE A 23 7.57 -4.37 6.60
C ILE A 23 8.78 -3.94 7.43
N THR A 24 9.37 -2.79 7.09
CA THR A 24 10.61 -2.25 7.67
C THR A 24 10.45 -0.78 8.02
N THR A 25 11.35 -0.26 8.84
CA THR A 25 11.29 1.13 9.32
C THR A 25 11.39 2.18 8.20
N ASP A 26 11.95 1.84 7.05
CA ASP A 26 12.10 2.69 5.88
C ASP A 26 10.96 2.55 4.86
N GLY A 27 10.06 1.59 5.08
CA GLY A 27 8.84 1.39 4.28
C GLY A 27 7.60 2.08 4.82
N ALA A 28 7.75 3.15 5.60
CA ALA A 28 6.64 3.87 6.24
C ALA A 28 6.16 5.08 5.42
N GLY A 29 5.17 5.83 5.96
CA GLY A 29 4.63 7.02 5.33
C GLY A 29 5.44 8.31 5.55
N PRO A 30 4.88 9.45 5.16
CA PRO A 30 3.67 9.54 4.36
C PRO A 30 3.85 8.99 2.94
N VAL A 31 2.81 8.43 2.37
CA VAL A 31 2.82 7.97 0.96
C VAL A 31 2.19 9.03 0.05
N ARG A 32 2.63 9.06 -1.20
CA ARG A 32 2.03 9.86 -2.27
C ARG A 32 1.30 8.93 -3.22
N ALA A 33 0.26 9.44 -3.86
CA ALA A 33 -0.51 8.73 -4.85
C ALA A 33 -0.51 9.49 -6.17
N ILE A 34 -0.24 8.80 -7.27
CA ILE A 34 -0.31 9.33 -8.63
C ILE A 34 -1.17 8.39 -9.46
N ILE A 35 -2.12 8.94 -10.21
CA ILE A 35 -3.00 8.19 -11.09
C ILE A 35 -2.55 8.38 -12.53
N ASP A 36 -2.15 7.29 -13.19
CA ASP A 36 -1.92 7.26 -14.63
C ASP A 36 -3.21 6.82 -15.33
N PRO A 37 -3.87 7.74 -16.09
CA PRO A 37 -5.10 7.42 -16.79
C PRO A 37 -4.89 6.50 -18.00
N SER A 38 -3.69 6.42 -18.53
CA SER A 38 -3.37 5.59 -19.69
C SER A 38 -3.07 4.14 -19.34
N ARG A 39 -2.79 3.85 -18.05
CA ARG A 39 -2.29 2.56 -17.55
C ARG A 39 -0.94 2.12 -18.17
N ALA A 40 -0.24 3.03 -18.81
CA ALA A 40 1.07 2.71 -19.44
C ALA A 40 2.25 2.77 -18.45
N GLY A 41 1.99 3.10 -17.17
CA GLY A 41 3.04 3.31 -16.16
C GLY A 41 3.78 4.65 -16.31
N GLN A 42 3.17 5.61 -16.99
CA GLN A 42 3.77 6.94 -17.21
C GLN A 42 3.39 7.90 -16.08
N PHE A 43 3.82 7.62 -14.87
CA PHE A 43 3.45 8.40 -13.67
C PHE A 43 3.94 9.84 -13.71
N SER A 44 4.99 10.14 -14.45
CA SER A 44 5.43 11.54 -14.68
C SER A 44 4.39 12.42 -15.40
N LYS A 45 3.43 11.79 -16.07
CA LYS A 45 2.29 12.45 -16.74
C LYS A 45 0.97 12.22 -16.00
N GLY A 46 1.02 11.50 -14.90
CA GLY A 46 -0.14 11.20 -14.08
C GLY A 46 -0.64 12.40 -13.28
N THR A 47 -1.82 12.25 -12.71
CA THR A 47 -2.42 13.25 -11.82
C THR A 47 -2.16 12.84 -10.36
N GLU A 48 -1.64 13.78 -9.57
CA GLU A 48 -1.49 13.55 -8.13
C GLU A 48 -2.88 13.45 -7.47
N ALA A 49 -3.03 12.46 -6.61
CA ALA A 49 -4.25 12.19 -5.86
C ALA A 49 -4.01 12.40 -4.36
N GLU A 50 -5.01 12.98 -3.68
CA GLU A 50 -4.93 13.21 -2.25
C GLU A 50 -5.01 11.89 -1.48
N VAL A 51 -4.08 11.68 -0.55
CA VAL A 51 -4.14 10.57 0.39
C VAL A 51 -4.88 11.03 1.64
N MET A 52 -6.15 10.68 1.76
CA MET A 52 -7.06 11.10 2.84
C MET A 52 -6.73 10.43 4.18
N THR A 53 -6.35 9.16 4.13
CA THR A 53 -5.90 8.41 5.31
C THR A 53 -4.48 7.98 5.07
N GLN A 54 -3.54 8.58 5.81
CA GLN A 54 -2.12 8.40 5.63
C GLN A 54 -1.55 7.25 6.47
N VAL A 55 -0.52 6.64 5.92
CA VAL A 55 0.33 5.69 6.62
C VAL A 55 1.25 6.46 7.59
N PRO A 56 1.44 5.99 8.84
CA PRO A 56 2.31 6.64 9.80
C PRO A 56 3.77 6.66 9.34
N GLY A 57 4.48 7.70 9.74
CA GLY A 57 5.91 7.87 9.44
C GLY A 57 6.27 9.30 9.06
N GLU A 58 7.55 9.53 8.89
CA GLU A 58 8.11 10.80 8.45
C GLU A 58 9.18 10.56 7.39
N LYS A 59 9.05 11.20 6.21
CA LYS A 59 9.98 11.06 5.09
C LYS A 59 10.23 9.60 4.68
N GLY A 60 9.19 8.77 4.73
CA GLY A 60 9.26 7.34 4.39
C GLY A 60 9.79 6.46 5.51
N ASN A 61 10.03 7.01 6.70
CA ASN A 61 10.60 6.27 7.82
C ASN A 61 9.71 6.34 9.06
N ILE A 62 9.81 5.31 9.89
CA ILE A 62 9.16 5.26 11.20
C ILE A 62 10.16 4.77 12.25
N ALA A 63 10.12 5.38 13.43
CA ALA A 63 10.93 4.87 14.54
C ALA A 63 10.53 3.43 14.87
N PRO A 64 11.48 2.56 15.21
CA PRO A 64 11.19 1.14 15.42
C PRO A 64 10.23 0.86 16.59
N GLY A 65 9.92 1.86 17.40
CA GLY A 65 9.02 1.73 18.53
C GLY A 65 9.56 0.87 19.68
N PRO A 66 8.85 0.83 20.82
CA PRO A 66 9.25 -0.01 21.95
C PRO A 66 9.18 -1.50 21.57
N ARG A 67 10.16 -2.25 21.99
CA ARG A 67 10.21 -3.69 21.76
C ARG A 67 9.09 -4.38 22.54
N SER A 68 8.15 -5.02 21.85
CA SER A 68 7.09 -5.79 22.50
C SER A 68 7.66 -7.04 23.16
N ASN A 69 7.36 -7.19 24.44
CA ASN A 69 7.67 -8.44 25.19
C ASN A 69 6.62 -9.53 24.96
N ASN A 70 5.54 -9.24 24.21
CA ASN A 70 4.44 -10.16 23.96
C ASN A 70 4.67 -11.01 22.71
N HIS A 71 5.79 -11.73 22.67
CA HIS A 71 5.87 -12.87 21.76
C HIS A 71 5.25 -14.06 22.49
N PRO A 72 4.31 -14.82 21.86
CA PRO A 72 3.88 -16.08 22.44
C PRO A 72 5.14 -16.92 22.65
N LYS A 73 5.40 -17.29 23.90
CA LYS A 73 6.47 -18.22 24.24
C LYS A 73 6.16 -19.52 23.50
N SER A 74 6.80 -19.75 22.35
CA SER A 74 6.86 -21.09 21.82
C SER A 74 7.68 -21.87 22.83
N GLY A 75 6.96 -22.59 23.68
CA GLY A 75 7.58 -23.52 24.61
C GLY A 75 8.34 -24.57 23.82
N HIS A 76 9.65 -24.59 23.97
CA HIS A 76 10.44 -25.80 24.02
C HIS A 76 11.90 -25.45 24.23
N GLY A 77 12.47 -26.03 25.29
CA GLY A 77 13.88 -26.37 25.33
C GLY A 77 14.78 -25.46 26.17
N SER A 78 15.01 -25.87 27.40
CA SER A 78 16.27 -25.65 28.11
C SER A 78 17.42 -26.13 27.23
N GLY A 79 18.19 -25.21 26.70
CA GLY A 79 19.33 -25.54 25.85
C GLY A 79 19.88 -24.29 25.15
N LEU A 80 20.96 -24.42 24.44
CA LEU A 80 21.64 -23.43 23.61
C LEU A 80 20.72 -22.48 22.79
N GLY A 81 19.44 -22.83 22.61
CA GLY A 81 18.42 -21.96 21.98
C GLY A 81 18.08 -20.68 22.76
N GLY A 82 18.37 -20.60 24.05
CA GLY A 82 18.14 -19.38 24.84
C GLY A 82 19.03 -18.21 24.46
N LEU A 83 20.24 -18.46 23.99
CA LEU A 83 21.17 -17.43 23.50
C LEU A 83 20.82 -16.98 22.09
N ALA A 84 20.40 -17.91 21.21
CA ALA A 84 19.97 -17.58 19.86
C ALA A 84 18.66 -16.77 19.87
N GLY A 85 17.71 -17.08 20.76
CA GLY A 85 16.49 -16.30 20.94
C GLY A 85 16.73 -14.89 21.49
N LYS A 86 17.86 -14.63 22.14
CA LYS A 86 18.26 -13.31 22.62
C LYS A 86 18.92 -12.47 21.52
N LEU A 87 19.50 -13.12 20.52
CA LEU A 87 20.12 -12.53 19.34
C LEU A 87 19.13 -12.29 18.19
N LEU A 88 18.07 -13.09 18.08
CA LEU A 88 16.95 -12.84 17.18
C LEU A 88 16.10 -11.70 17.78
N GLY A 89 16.48 -10.50 17.43
CA GLY A 89 15.99 -9.25 18.01
C GLY A 89 14.46 -9.21 18.13
N LYS A 90 13.99 -8.79 19.28
CA LYS A 90 12.59 -8.43 19.53
C LYS A 90 12.13 -7.52 18.38
N ARG A 91 11.12 -7.93 17.62
CA ARG A 91 10.54 -7.11 16.55
C ARG A 91 10.10 -5.77 17.11
N ALA A 92 10.42 -4.73 16.41
CA ALA A 92 9.96 -3.39 16.72
C ALA A 92 8.44 -3.33 16.55
N SER A 93 7.73 -2.64 17.44
CA SER A 93 6.25 -2.60 17.44
C SER A 93 5.65 -1.87 16.22
N ASN A 94 6.45 -1.07 15.51
CA ASN A 94 6.00 -0.26 14.38
C ASN A 94 6.35 -0.86 13.01
N VAL A 95 6.83 -2.09 12.97
CA VAL A 95 7.09 -2.84 11.74
C VAL A 95 6.28 -4.13 11.75
N ASP A 96 6.06 -4.72 10.58
CA ASP A 96 5.19 -5.88 10.38
C ASP A 96 3.75 -5.53 10.82
N THR A 97 3.26 -4.35 10.42
CA THR A 97 1.98 -3.77 10.85
C THR A 97 1.15 -3.30 9.67
N ASP A 98 -0.16 -3.52 9.76
CA ASP A 98 -1.15 -3.10 8.79
C ASP A 98 -1.72 -1.72 9.13
N HIS A 99 -1.82 -0.86 8.14
CA HIS A 99 -2.38 0.48 8.25
C HIS A 99 -3.44 0.72 7.18
N PRO A 100 -4.60 1.30 7.54
CA PRO A 100 -5.58 1.71 6.55
C PRO A 100 -5.00 2.86 5.71
N LEU A 101 -5.27 2.82 4.42
CA LEU A 101 -4.92 3.84 3.46
C LEU A 101 -6.15 4.18 2.63
N GLN A 102 -6.40 5.48 2.43
CA GLN A 102 -7.45 5.95 1.55
C GLN A 102 -6.92 7.03 0.63
N VAL A 103 -7.21 6.88 -0.67
CA VAL A 103 -6.79 7.81 -1.73
C VAL A 103 -8.02 8.33 -2.42
N ALA A 104 -8.20 9.64 -2.42
CA ALA A 104 -9.27 10.29 -3.18
C ALA A 104 -8.98 10.23 -4.68
N ILE A 105 -9.97 9.92 -5.47
CA ILE A 105 -9.88 10.02 -6.93
C ILE A 105 -10.33 11.40 -7.34
N PRO A 106 -9.48 12.20 -8.01
CA PRO A 106 -9.85 13.53 -8.47
C PRO A 106 -11.12 13.51 -9.33
N ALA A 107 -12.02 14.45 -9.08
CA ALA A 107 -13.24 14.57 -9.88
C ALA A 107 -12.88 14.79 -11.36
N GLY A 108 -13.62 14.13 -12.26
CA GLY A 108 -13.36 14.19 -13.68
C GLY A 108 -12.23 13.28 -14.18
N THR A 109 -11.64 12.45 -13.33
CA THR A 109 -10.68 11.44 -13.76
C THR A 109 -11.31 10.53 -14.83
N THR A 110 -10.68 10.46 -15.98
CA THR A 110 -11.11 9.62 -17.11
C THR A 110 -10.02 8.62 -17.42
N CYS A 111 -10.31 7.34 -17.23
CA CYS A 111 -9.39 6.27 -17.54
C CYS A 111 -9.43 5.91 -19.02
N GLN A 112 -8.27 5.77 -19.64
CA GLN A 112 -8.09 5.49 -21.08
C GLN A 112 -7.40 4.13 -21.31
N GLY A 113 -6.86 3.55 -20.28
CA GLY A 113 -6.18 2.26 -20.35
C GLY A 113 -7.15 1.09 -20.56
N SER A 114 -6.59 -0.06 -20.85
CA SER A 114 -7.34 -1.31 -20.92
C SER A 114 -6.62 -2.42 -20.16
N MET A 115 -7.36 -3.37 -19.63
CA MET A 115 -6.84 -4.55 -18.94
C MET A 115 -7.75 -5.74 -19.18
N ASN A 116 -7.17 -6.85 -19.64
CA ASN A 116 -7.90 -8.10 -19.91
C ASN A 116 -9.18 -7.89 -20.77
N GLY A 117 -9.08 -7.04 -21.81
CA GLY A 117 -10.22 -6.69 -22.66
C GLY A 117 -11.19 -5.67 -22.09
N MET A 118 -10.98 -5.19 -20.86
CA MET A 118 -11.79 -4.14 -20.25
C MET A 118 -11.20 -2.77 -20.52
N PRO A 119 -11.97 -1.86 -21.11
CA PRO A 119 -11.56 -0.47 -21.32
C PRO A 119 -11.72 0.36 -20.04
N ASN A 120 -11.25 1.60 -20.10
CA ASN A 120 -11.43 2.61 -19.06
C ASN A 120 -10.79 2.23 -17.70
N VAL A 121 -9.56 1.73 -17.75
CA VAL A 121 -8.78 1.34 -16.56
C VAL A 121 -7.67 2.34 -16.32
N CYS A 122 -7.60 2.90 -15.11
CA CYS A 122 -6.48 3.70 -14.61
C CYS A 122 -5.49 2.83 -13.80
N LEU A 123 -4.28 3.32 -13.69
CA LEU A 123 -3.23 2.72 -12.84
C LEU A 123 -2.79 3.73 -11.76
N PRO A 124 -3.24 3.62 -10.51
CA PRO A 124 -2.68 4.36 -9.41
C PRO A 124 -1.35 3.74 -8.96
N GLU A 125 -0.40 4.58 -8.67
CA GLU A 125 0.84 4.25 -7.99
C GLU A 125 0.87 4.90 -6.62
N LEU A 126 1.22 4.12 -5.62
CA LEU A 126 1.48 4.57 -4.26
C LEU A 126 2.97 4.44 -3.99
N ALA A 127 3.59 5.50 -3.54
CA ALA A 127 5.02 5.49 -3.24
C ALA A 127 5.33 6.34 -2.01
N ASN A 128 6.25 5.86 -1.18
CA ASN A 128 6.81 6.66 -0.10
C ASN A 128 8.08 7.40 -0.56
N PRO A 129 8.48 8.49 0.11
CA PRO A 129 9.69 9.25 -0.21
C PRO A 129 10.96 8.67 0.46
N GLY A 130 11.01 7.39 0.77
CA GLY A 130 12.14 6.77 1.46
C GLY A 130 13.45 6.87 0.69
N ASN A 131 14.56 7.12 1.39
CA ASN A 131 15.90 7.26 0.78
C ASN A 131 16.46 5.94 0.23
N THR A 132 15.95 4.80 0.69
CA THR A 132 16.37 3.45 0.28
C THR A 132 15.63 2.94 -0.94
N GLY A 133 14.70 3.72 -1.45
CA GLY A 133 13.89 3.45 -2.64
C GLY A 133 12.43 3.80 -2.41
N PRO A 134 11.67 4.09 -3.47
CA PRO A 134 10.25 4.28 -3.34
C PRO A 134 9.60 2.92 -3.05
N PHE A 135 9.19 2.71 -1.80
CA PHE A 135 8.36 1.58 -1.43
C PHE A 135 6.89 1.92 -1.64
N GLY A 136 6.13 0.98 -2.14
CA GLY A 136 4.71 1.18 -2.40
C GLY A 136 4.13 0.08 -3.26
N GLY A 137 3.08 0.42 -3.99
CA GLY A 137 2.38 -0.55 -4.81
C GLY A 137 1.58 0.10 -5.92
N ARG A 138 1.10 -0.74 -6.82
CA ARG A 138 0.22 -0.34 -7.92
C ARG A 138 -1.05 -1.16 -7.87
N ALA A 139 -2.15 -0.55 -8.23
CA ALA A 139 -3.42 -1.22 -8.38
C ALA A 139 -4.08 -0.75 -9.68
N CYS A 140 -5.09 -1.45 -10.15
CA CYS A 140 -5.91 -0.98 -11.26
C CYS A 140 -7.31 -0.70 -10.77
N PHE A 141 -7.96 0.31 -11.32
CA PHE A 141 -9.38 0.55 -11.11
C PHE A 141 -10.05 1.05 -12.40
N PRO A 142 -11.26 0.64 -12.71
CA PRO A 142 -12.05 1.22 -13.79
C PRO A 142 -12.77 2.50 -13.33
N ASP A 143 -13.09 3.35 -14.25
CA ASP A 143 -13.77 4.63 -14.02
C ASP A 143 -15.30 4.52 -13.78
N GLY A 144 -15.77 3.34 -13.39
CA GLY A 144 -17.17 3.12 -13.04
C GLY A 144 -18.12 2.89 -14.23
N ARG A 145 -17.59 2.85 -15.45
CA ARG A 145 -18.42 2.61 -16.66
C ARG A 145 -18.57 1.13 -17.00
N GLN A 146 -17.69 0.28 -16.51
CA GLN A 146 -17.74 -1.17 -16.72
C GLN A 146 -17.13 -1.95 -15.55
N TRP A 147 -17.66 -3.15 -15.32
CA TRP A 147 -17.16 -4.06 -14.29
C TRP A 147 -15.89 -4.78 -14.77
N CYS A 148 -14.85 -4.73 -13.99
CA CYS A 148 -13.66 -5.52 -14.19
C CYS A 148 -13.81 -6.88 -13.49
N GLN A 149 -13.88 -7.96 -14.26
CA GLN A 149 -13.72 -9.32 -13.74
C GLN A 149 -12.29 -9.77 -14.02
N PHE A 150 -11.65 -10.36 -13.02
CA PHE A 150 -10.43 -11.14 -13.20
C PHE A 150 -10.83 -12.62 -13.29
N ASP A 151 -10.35 -13.28 -14.31
CA ASP A 151 -10.31 -14.74 -14.37
C ASP A 151 -9.11 -15.27 -13.62
#